data_2634daffa1d34851a9a17e865f2e1d51
#
_entry.id   2634daffa1d34851a9a17e865f2e1d51
#
_cell.length_a   1.000
_cell.length_b   1.000
_cell.length_c   1.000
_cell.angle_alpha   90.00
_cell.angle_beta   90.00
_cell.angle_gamma   90.00
#
_symmetry.space_group_name_H-M   'P 1'
#
loop_
_entity.id
_entity.type
_entity.pdbx_description
1 polymer ?
#
loop_
_entity_poly.entity_id
_entity_poly.type
_entity_poly.pdbx_seq_one_letter_code
_entity_poly.pdbx_strand_id
1 'polypeptide(L)'
;MIDIIINRLTGQVVIKVSPNEFTFSWRGKSVKIKTYVHLFDDNGYYRILGIGEDFEGSSRCTRVELFSEKLPPNDRILRPELLELFIRFGLQKIIGRRSIMRPTVVFEETHNIAKILSGYQNSVLIEAAYKAGAYSVQIN
;
A
#
# COMPACT_ATOMS: atom_id res chain seq x y z
N MET A 1 1.95 28.96 -0.27
CA MET A 1 2.78 29.12 -1.46
C MET A 1 3.84 28.04 -1.61
N ILE A 2 4.59 27.73 -0.55
CA ILE A 2 5.59 26.66 -0.53
C ILE A 2 4.94 25.31 -0.82
N ASP A 3 3.78 25.02 -0.23
CA ASP A 3 3.06 23.77 -0.42
C ASP A 3 2.62 23.55 -1.88
N ILE A 4 2.23 24.62 -2.56
CA ILE A 4 1.86 24.55 -3.99
C ILE A 4 3.08 24.23 -4.85
N ILE A 5 4.22 24.80 -4.52
CA ILE A 5 5.49 24.54 -5.25
C ILE A 5 5.94 23.11 -5.01
N ILE A 6 5.90 22.62 -3.76
CA ILE A 6 6.24 21.24 -3.42
C ILE A 6 5.32 20.27 -4.15
N ASN A 7 4.02 20.52 -4.15
CA ASN A 7 3.04 19.68 -4.85
C ASN A 7 3.27 19.64 -6.37
N ARG A 8 3.74 20.75 -6.96
CA ARG A 8 4.09 20.77 -8.39
C ARG A 8 5.35 19.98 -8.69
N LEU A 9 6.35 20.02 -7.80
CA LEU A 9 7.63 19.34 -8.00
C LEU A 9 7.55 17.84 -7.72
N THR A 10 6.95 17.47 -6.57
CA THR A 10 6.86 16.07 -6.16
C THR A 10 5.60 15.38 -6.66
N GLY A 11 4.55 16.14 -6.93
CA GLY A 11 3.23 15.62 -7.20
C GLY A 11 2.55 15.09 -5.94
N GLN A 12 1.23 15.14 -5.95
CA GLN A 12 0.40 14.61 -4.89
C GLN A 12 -0.21 13.29 -5.36
N VAL A 13 0.11 12.21 -4.66
CA VAL A 13 -0.52 10.91 -4.93
C VAL A 13 -1.72 10.77 -4.00
N VAL A 14 -2.89 10.60 -4.59
CA VAL A 14 -4.12 10.33 -3.85
C VAL A 14 -4.34 8.82 -3.83
N ILE A 15 -4.48 8.26 -2.64
CA ILE A 15 -4.75 6.83 -2.46
C ILE A 15 -6.15 6.67 -1.88
N LYS A 16 -7.05 6.16 -2.70
CA LYS A 16 -8.39 5.84 -2.28
C LYS A 16 -8.41 4.44 -1.68
N VAL A 17 -8.83 4.33 -0.44
CA VAL A 17 -8.71 3.11 0.36
C VAL A 17 -9.99 2.29 0.30
N SER A 18 -9.83 1.00 0.05
CA SER A 18 -10.90 0.01 0.13
C SER A 18 -10.30 -1.30 0.65
N PRO A 19 -11.07 -2.15 1.35
CA PRO A 19 -10.56 -3.44 1.80
C PRO A 19 -10.04 -4.33 0.68
N ASN A 20 -10.62 -4.23 -0.51
CA ASN A 20 -10.33 -5.12 -1.63
C ASN A 20 -9.30 -4.56 -2.61
N GLU A 21 -9.21 -3.23 -2.70
CA GLU A 21 -8.26 -2.59 -3.60
C GLU A 21 -7.95 -1.16 -3.18
N PHE A 22 -6.74 -0.70 -3.51
CA PHE A 22 -6.37 0.71 -3.40
C PHE A 22 -6.30 1.30 -4.80
N THR A 23 -6.80 2.53 -4.95
CA THR A 23 -6.68 3.29 -6.18
C THR A 23 -5.65 4.39 -5.99
N PHE A 24 -4.55 4.30 -6.73
CA PHE A 24 -3.48 5.30 -6.72
C PHE A 24 -3.69 6.25 -7.90
N SER A 25 -3.75 7.53 -7.63
CA SER A 25 -3.95 8.56 -8.66
C SER A 25 -2.86 9.61 -8.58
N TRP A 26 -2.31 9.98 -9.72
CA TRP A 26 -1.23 10.96 -9.82
C TRP A 26 -1.23 11.60 -11.21
N ARG A 27 -1.31 12.92 -11.27
CA ARG A 27 -1.21 13.71 -12.51
C ARG A 27 -2.12 13.18 -13.63
N GLY A 28 -3.38 12.92 -13.31
CA GLY A 28 -4.36 12.43 -14.28
C GLY A 28 -4.26 10.93 -14.61
N LYS A 29 -3.27 10.24 -14.06
CA LYS A 29 -3.14 8.79 -14.17
C LYS A 29 -3.75 8.12 -12.96
N SER A 30 -4.26 6.91 -13.13
CA SER A 30 -4.87 6.14 -12.06
C SER A 30 -4.59 4.65 -12.26
N VAL A 31 -4.28 3.96 -11.17
CA VAL A 31 -4.11 2.51 -11.17
C VAL A 31 -4.79 1.91 -9.95
N LYS A 32 -5.46 0.81 -10.15
CA LYS A 32 -6.10 0.03 -9.09
C LYS A 32 -5.26 -1.22 -8.81
N ILE A 33 -4.92 -1.42 -7.55
CA ILE A 33 -4.12 -2.57 -7.13
C ILE A 33 -4.88 -3.29 -6.02
N LYS A 34 -5.14 -4.57 -6.23
CA LYS A 34 -5.83 -5.39 -5.24
C LYS A 34 -4.96 -5.59 -4.01
N THR A 35 -5.57 -5.58 -2.83
CA THR A 35 -4.89 -5.55 -1.54
C THR A 35 -4.46 -6.94 -1.08
N TYR A 36 -3.77 -7.68 -1.92
CA TYR A 36 -3.19 -8.97 -1.55
C TYR A 36 -1.78 -9.12 -2.09
N VAL A 37 -1.02 -9.96 -1.42
CA VAL A 37 0.37 -10.25 -1.76
C VAL A 37 0.51 -11.76 -1.84
N HIS A 38 1.20 -12.25 -2.88
CA HIS A 38 1.55 -13.65 -3.00
C HIS A 38 2.94 -13.89 -2.43
N LEU A 39 3.01 -14.74 -1.41
CA LEU A 39 4.25 -15.10 -0.74
C LEU A 39 4.63 -16.54 -1.08
N PHE A 40 5.90 -16.74 -1.35
CA PHE A 40 6.50 -18.06 -1.53
C PHE A 40 7.30 -18.41 -0.28
N ASP A 41 7.03 -19.59 0.29
CA ASP A 41 7.79 -20.10 1.43
C ASP A 41 9.05 -20.81 0.92
N ASP A 42 10.19 -20.20 1.19
CA ASP A 42 11.51 -20.73 0.83
C ASP A 42 12.27 -21.10 2.11
N ASN A 43 11.97 -22.29 2.66
CA ASN A 43 12.62 -22.83 3.85
C ASN A 43 12.59 -21.90 5.08
N GLY A 44 11.42 -21.33 5.36
CA GLY A 44 11.22 -20.40 6.47
C GLY A 44 11.42 -18.92 6.14
N TYR A 45 11.89 -18.64 4.93
CA TYR A 45 11.96 -17.28 4.41
C TYR A 45 10.85 -17.05 3.41
N TYR A 46 10.22 -15.87 3.48
CA TYR A 46 9.16 -15.51 2.55
C TYR A 46 9.69 -14.63 1.44
N ARG A 47 9.40 -15.01 0.21
CA ARG A 47 9.70 -14.20 -0.97
C ARG A 47 8.40 -13.68 -1.56
N ILE A 48 8.38 -12.41 -1.94
CA ILE A 48 7.21 -11.81 -2.59
C ILE A 48 7.26 -12.14 -4.07
N LEU A 49 6.24 -12.85 -4.55
CA LEU A 49 6.12 -13.23 -5.96
C LEU A 49 5.24 -12.27 -6.76
N GLY A 50 4.28 -11.63 -6.10
CA GLY A 50 3.40 -10.69 -6.78
C GLY A 50 2.60 -9.88 -5.79
N ILE A 51 2.20 -8.68 -6.22
CA ILE A 51 1.39 -7.75 -5.44
C ILE A 51 0.18 -7.38 -6.28
N GLY A 52 -1.01 -7.71 -5.78
CA GLY A 52 -2.26 -7.36 -6.44
C GLY A 52 -2.53 -8.05 -7.77
N GLU A 53 -1.76 -9.07 -8.10
CA GLU A 53 -1.90 -9.83 -9.34
C GLU A 53 -2.22 -11.28 -9.04
N ASP A 54 -3.05 -11.89 -9.88
CA ASP A 54 -3.31 -13.31 -9.78
C ASP A 54 -2.05 -14.07 -10.20
N PHE A 55 -1.64 -15.01 -9.35
CA PHE A 55 -0.48 -15.84 -9.60
C PHE A 55 -0.88 -17.31 -9.58
N GLU A 56 -0.83 -17.94 -10.73
CA GLU A 56 -1.02 -19.39 -10.86
C GLU A 56 0.34 -20.05 -10.65
N GLY A 57 0.66 -20.30 -9.37
CA GLY A 57 1.96 -20.80 -9.03
C GLY A 57 1.94 -22.13 -8.32
N SER A 58 3.11 -22.49 -7.80
CA SER A 58 3.32 -23.74 -7.09
C SER A 58 2.49 -23.82 -5.81
N SER A 59 2.33 -25.05 -5.27
CA SER A 59 1.65 -25.33 -4.02
C SER A 59 2.24 -24.62 -2.80
N ARG A 60 3.44 -24.03 -2.93
CA ARG A 60 4.11 -23.28 -1.85
C ARG A 60 3.78 -21.79 -1.84
N CYS A 61 2.96 -21.34 -2.78
CA CYS A 61 2.54 -19.94 -2.85
C CYS A 61 1.31 -19.71 -1.98
N THR A 62 1.37 -18.72 -1.10
CA THR A 62 0.27 -18.35 -0.23
C THR A 62 -0.16 -16.93 -0.55
N ARG A 63 -1.46 -16.75 -0.76
CA ARG A 63 -2.05 -15.43 -0.94
C ARG A 63 -2.38 -14.86 0.43
N VAL A 64 -1.82 -13.69 0.74
CA VAL A 64 -2.09 -12.96 1.98
C VAL A 64 -2.92 -11.73 1.66
N GLU A 65 -4.12 -11.67 2.19
CA GLU A 65 -4.99 -10.50 2.10
C GLU A 65 -4.64 -9.52 3.22
N LEU A 66 -4.33 -8.27 2.86
CA LEU A 66 -3.85 -7.28 3.82
C LEU A 66 -4.92 -6.83 4.81
N PHE A 67 -6.18 -6.84 4.38
CA PHE A 67 -7.30 -6.36 5.18
C PHE A 67 -8.37 -7.42 5.36
N SER A 68 -7.99 -8.58 5.89
CA SER A 68 -8.92 -9.68 6.19
C SER A 68 -9.01 -9.93 7.68
N GLU A 69 -10.23 -10.01 8.21
CA GLU A 69 -10.49 -10.39 9.59
C GLU A 69 -10.22 -11.87 9.84
N LYS A 70 -10.13 -12.66 8.76
CA LYS A 70 -9.99 -14.13 8.83
C LYS A 70 -8.56 -14.59 9.07
N LEU A 71 -7.58 -13.68 9.07
CA LEU A 71 -6.19 -14.08 9.27
C LEU A 71 -5.94 -14.45 10.73
N PRO A 72 -5.22 -15.56 10.98
CA PRO A 72 -4.80 -15.91 12.33
C PRO A 72 -3.94 -14.80 12.94
N PRO A 73 -3.91 -14.65 14.27
CA PRO A 73 -3.10 -13.62 14.94
C PRO A 73 -1.63 -13.62 14.55
N ASN A 74 -1.07 -14.80 14.26
CA ASN A 74 0.33 -14.93 13.87
C ASN A 74 0.63 -14.29 12.50
N ASP A 75 -0.33 -14.33 11.59
CA ASP A 75 -0.18 -13.73 10.26
C ASP A 75 -0.36 -12.21 10.29
N ARG A 76 -1.02 -11.70 11.33
CA ARG A 76 -1.19 -10.25 11.51
C ARG A 76 0.12 -9.53 11.79
N ILE A 77 1.14 -10.22 12.27
CA ILE A 77 2.47 -9.65 12.53
C ILE A 77 3.14 -9.21 11.24
N LEU A 78 2.90 -9.90 10.14
CA LEU A 78 3.49 -9.58 8.83
C LEU A 78 2.79 -8.44 8.10
N ARG A 79 1.59 -8.07 8.54
CA ARG A 79 0.77 -7.07 7.86
C ARG A 79 1.40 -5.68 7.74
N PRO A 80 2.01 -5.09 8.79
CA PRO A 80 2.60 -3.76 8.65
C PRO A 80 3.70 -3.72 7.60
N GLU A 81 4.55 -4.74 7.55
CA GLU A 81 5.62 -4.83 6.56
C GLU A 81 5.07 -5.05 5.14
N LEU A 82 4.06 -5.89 5.00
CA LEU A 82 3.43 -6.14 3.72
C LEU A 82 2.67 -4.90 3.22
N LEU A 83 2.04 -4.16 4.11
CA LEU A 83 1.36 -2.92 3.75
C LEU A 83 2.37 -1.86 3.26
N GLU A 84 3.50 -1.73 3.93
CA GLU A 84 4.58 -0.85 3.49
C GLU A 84 5.04 -1.21 2.07
N LEU A 85 5.31 -2.48 1.83
CA LEU A 85 5.73 -2.96 0.51
C LEU A 85 4.64 -2.74 -0.55
N PHE A 86 3.39 -2.94 -0.17
CA PHE A 86 2.25 -2.72 -1.05
C PHE A 86 2.14 -1.25 -1.48
N ILE A 87 2.24 -0.33 -0.53
CA ILE A 87 2.18 1.10 -0.81
C ILE A 87 3.38 1.53 -1.66
N ARG A 88 4.58 1.05 -1.32
CA ARG A 88 5.79 1.32 -2.11
C ARG A 88 5.63 0.86 -3.56
N PHE A 89 5.10 -0.34 -3.76
CA PHE A 89 4.84 -0.87 -5.09
C PHE A 89 3.87 0.02 -5.87
N GLY A 90 2.77 0.44 -5.23
CA GLY A 90 1.78 1.32 -5.86
C GLY A 90 2.37 2.67 -6.23
N LEU A 91 3.16 3.27 -5.35
CA LEU A 91 3.82 4.54 -5.61
C LEU A 91 4.81 4.41 -6.78
N GLN A 92 5.60 3.36 -6.80
CA GLN A 92 6.54 3.10 -7.90
C GLN A 92 5.83 2.88 -9.23
N LYS A 93 4.68 2.22 -9.19
CA LYS A 93 3.91 1.93 -10.40
C LYS A 93 3.29 3.18 -11.00
N ILE A 94 2.80 4.11 -10.17
CA ILE A 94 2.15 5.33 -10.64
C ILE A 94 3.14 6.46 -10.97
N ILE A 95 4.23 6.58 -10.22
CA ILE A 95 5.23 7.64 -10.41
C ILE A 95 6.36 7.17 -11.32
N GLY A 96 6.75 5.90 -11.23
CA GLY A 96 7.89 5.33 -11.92
C GLY A 96 9.06 5.07 -10.97
N ARG A 97 9.79 3.99 -11.23
CA ARG A 97 10.90 3.54 -10.37
C ARG A 97 12.11 4.48 -10.35
N ARG A 98 12.29 5.27 -11.42
CA ARG A 98 13.44 6.15 -11.56
C ARG A 98 13.23 7.51 -10.93
N SER A 99 12.05 7.78 -10.40
CA SER A 99 11.79 9.04 -9.74
C SER A 99 12.49 9.06 -8.38
N ILE A 100 13.35 10.05 -8.18
CA ILE A 100 13.98 10.32 -6.90
C ILE A 100 13.12 11.22 -6.02
N MET A 101 12.00 11.71 -6.56
CA MET A 101 11.10 12.59 -5.83
C MET A 101 10.23 11.80 -4.86
N ARG A 102 10.10 12.35 -3.66
CA ARG A 102 9.23 11.80 -2.63
C ARG A 102 7.87 12.47 -2.71
N PRO A 103 6.79 11.73 -2.94
CA PRO A 103 5.47 12.33 -3.09
C PRO A 103 4.85 12.73 -1.76
N THR A 104 3.94 13.69 -1.82
CA THR A 104 2.94 13.88 -0.78
C THR A 104 1.83 12.86 -1.03
N VAL A 105 1.48 12.08 -0.02
CA VAL A 105 0.45 11.05 -0.10
C VAL A 105 -0.79 11.52 0.65
N VAL A 106 -1.94 11.46 -0.01
CA VAL A 106 -3.23 11.78 0.60
C VAL A 106 -4.10 10.53 0.56
N PHE A 107 -4.50 10.04 1.72
CA PHE A 107 -5.43 8.92 1.82
C PHE A 107 -6.86 9.42 1.87
N GLU A 108 -7.72 8.83 1.05
CA GLU A 108 -9.15 9.09 1.04
C GLU A 108 -9.94 7.83 1.39
N GLU A 109 -11.10 8.02 2.00
CA GLU A 109 -12.02 6.94 2.35
C GLU A 109 -11.42 5.90 3.29
N THR A 110 -10.58 6.33 4.23
CA THR A 110 -9.92 5.43 5.19
C THR A 110 -10.91 4.73 6.13
N HIS A 111 -12.13 5.28 6.27
CA HIS A 111 -13.20 4.66 7.06
C HIS A 111 -13.58 3.26 6.54
N ASN A 112 -13.30 2.97 5.28
CA ASN A 112 -13.63 1.67 4.68
C ASN A 112 -12.88 0.51 5.34
N ILE A 113 -11.74 0.76 5.97
CA ILE A 113 -10.95 -0.27 6.67
C ILE A 113 -10.92 -0.05 8.19
N ALA A 114 -11.71 0.90 8.71
CA ALA A 114 -11.73 1.24 10.13
C ALA A 114 -12.11 0.03 11.00
N LYS A 115 -13.10 -0.74 10.58
CA LYS A 115 -13.56 -1.91 11.32
C LYS A 115 -12.50 -3.01 11.39
N ILE A 116 -11.76 -3.22 10.31
CA ILE A 116 -10.72 -4.24 10.23
C ILE A 116 -9.54 -3.87 11.14
N LEU A 117 -9.20 -2.59 11.21
CA LEU A 117 -8.06 -2.10 11.99
C LEU A 117 -8.49 -1.49 13.33
N SER A 118 -9.71 -1.76 13.77
CA SER A 118 -10.22 -1.34 15.10
C SER A 118 -10.03 0.14 15.39
N GLY A 119 -10.22 1.00 14.39
CA GLY A 119 -10.06 2.44 14.51
C GLY A 119 -8.64 2.98 14.36
N TYR A 120 -7.64 2.12 14.21
CA TYR A 120 -6.23 2.52 14.05
C TYR A 120 -5.81 2.70 12.58
N GLN A 121 -6.75 2.71 11.66
CA GLN A 121 -6.46 2.75 10.22
C GLN A 121 -5.60 3.95 9.79
N ASN A 122 -5.86 5.12 10.36
CA ASN A 122 -5.11 6.31 9.98
C ASN A 122 -3.66 6.22 10.41
N SER A 123 -3.40 5.80 11.64
CA SER A 123 -2.03 5.62 12.15
C SER A 123 -1.25 4.58 11.36
N VAL A 124 -1.90 3.46 11.04
CA VAL A 124 -1.28 2.37 10.28
C VAL A 124 -0.92 2.82 8.86
N LEU A 125 -1.84 3.51 8.19
CA LEU A 125 -1.61 4.01 6.84
C LEU A 125 -0.53 5.09 6.80
N ILE A 126 -0.54 6.02 7.74
CA ILE A 126 0.45 7.09 7.82
C ILE A 126 1.86 6.50 8.01
N GLU A 127 2.02 5.59 8.95
CA GLU A 127 3.32 4.95 9.20
C GLU A 127 3.81 4.18 7.98
N ALA A 128 2.93 3.39 7.36
CA ALA A 128 3.29 2.60 6.18
C ALA A 128 3.71 3.49 5.02
N ALA A 129 3.01 4.61 4.79
CA ALA A 129 3.34 5.53 3.70
C ALA A 129 4.69 6.22 3.92
N TYR A 130 5.00 6.66 5.14
CA TYR A 130 6.31 7.25 5.44
C TYR A 130 7.44 6.24 5.23
N LYS A 131 7.26 5.00 5.69
CA LYS A 131 8.25 3.94 5.46
C LYS A 131 8.38 3.58 3.99
N ALA A 132 7.31 3.75 3.22
CA ALA A 132 7.33 3.51 1.77
C ALA A 132 7.99 4.66 0.98
N GLY A 133 8.36 5.75 1.64
CA GLY A 133 9.10 6.85 1.02
C GLY A 133 8.32 8.14 0.81
N ALA A 134 7.13 8.29 1.38
CA ALA A 134 6.38 9.53 1.27
C ALA A 134 7.09 10.68 1.98
N TYR A 135 7.06 11.87 1.36
CA TYR A 135 7.56 13.09 1.97
C TYR A 135 6.63 13.62 3.05
N SER A 136 5.34 13.57 2.78
CA SER A 136 4.28 14.03 3.68
C SER A 136 3.05 13.15 3.48
N VAL A 137 2.30 12.93 4.55
CA VAL A 137 1.08 12.11 4.50
C VAL A 137 -0.06 12.87 5.12
N GLN A 138 -1.20 12.90 4.43
CA GLN A 138 -2.43 13.54 4.86
C GLN A 138 -3.58 12.54 4.81
N ILE A 139 -4.49 12.67 5.75
CA ILE A 139 -5.76 11.93 5.76
C ILE A 139 -6.87 12.91 5.43
N ASN A 140 -7.61 12.58 4.42
CA ASN A 140 -8.70 13.44 3.95
C ASN A 140 -10.07 12.89 4.36
#